data_64260d02c97f0ac116646420661079c0
#
_entry.id   64260d02c97f0ac116646420661079c0
#
_cell.length_a   1.000
_cell.length_b   1.000
_cell.length_c   1.000
_cell.angle_alpha   90.00
_cell.angle_beta   90.00
_cell.angle_gamma   90.00
#
_symmetry.space_group_name_H-M   'P 1'
#
loop_
_entity.id
_entity.type
_entity.pdbx_description
1 polymer ?
#
loop_
_entity_poly.entity_id
_entity_poly.type
_entity_poly.pdbx_seq_one_letter_code
_entity_poly.pdbx_strand_id
1 'polypeptide(L)'
;MRQAIAHAVDQKIIANVVLKQTVIPAYTMLPTHFPGYVGDKHQAYQQFDPNRARQLLNEAGFPNGRGFPKVEMWIGDAGPETVIGQAAQVIQQQLKEVLNIQIAIRNVQGNTYFQRMYAWEIPMSLGGFGYDFPDPQSLLGVVWRSQPKGFTRHDWRNDRFDELIDRAARELDHDTRFGYYDEAEQVLASDVGGVFLWHRLAHDLRKTWVKGIKQDQWGNYPFRGNNTTYYEMYIGDER
;
A
#
# COMPACT_ATOMS: atom_id res chain seq x y z
N MET A 1 15.10 -8.68 -7.75
CA MET A 1 14.96 -7.25 -8.14
C MET A 1 13.91 -6.51 -7.32
N ARG A 2 12.62 -6.91 -7.25
CA ARG A 2 11.58 -6.23 -6.43
C ARG A 2 11.99 -6.11 -4.96
N GLN A 3 12.54 -7.17 -4.36
CA GLN A 3 13.07 -7.15 -2.99
C GLN A 3 14.20 -6.12 -2.80
N ALA A 4 15.08 -5.95 -3.79
CA ALA A 4 16.13 -4.92 -3.73
C ALA A 4 15.53 -3.51 -3.66
N ILE A 5 14.48 -3.24 -4.45
CA ILE A 5 13.75 -1.95 -4.42
C ILE A 5 13.06 -1.77 -3.06
N ALA A 6 12.41 -2.81 -2.52
CA ALA A 6 11.71 -2.72 -1.23
C ALA A 6 12.67 -2.34 -0.08
N HIS A 7 13.86 -2.96 -0.01
CA HIS A 7 14.86 -2.63 0.99
C HIS A 7 15.63 -1.32 0.73
N ALA A 8 15.50 -0.73 -0.46
CA ALA A 8 16.14 0.54 -0.81
C ALA A 8 15.30 1.77 -0.47
N VAL A 9 14.02 1.59 -0.16
CA VAL A 9 13.08 2.68 0.14
C VAL A 9 12.88 2.79 1.64
N ASP A 10 13.15 3.97 2.21
CA ASP A 10 12.92 4.27 3.62
C ASP A 10 11.51 4.83 3.83
N GLN A 11 10.59 3.95 4.21
CA GLN A 11 9.20 4.29 4.51
C GLN A 11 9.08 5.29 5.67
N LYS A 12 9.99 5.22 6.65
CA LYS A 12 9.98 6.12 7.82
C LYS A 12 10.36 7.53 7.44
N ILE A 13 11.34 7.72 6.56
CA ILE A 13 11.68 9.06 6.05
C ILE A 13 10.51 9.62 5.24
N ILE A 14 9.89 8.82 4.37
CA ILE A 14 8.74 9.27 3.60
C ILE A 14 7.61 9.70 4.54
N ALA A 15 7.21 8.87 5.48
CA ALA A 15 6.07 9.14 6.35
C ALA A 15 6.33 10.30 7.34
N ASN A 16 7.48 10.27 8.01
CA ASN A 16 7.73 11.17 9.15
C ASN A 16 8.31 12.51 8.73
N VAL A 17 9.16 12.54 7.71
CA VAL A 17 9.86 13.75 7.28
C VAL A 17 9.15 14.40 6.10
N VAL A 18 8.95 13.64 5.02
CA VAL A 18 8.38 14.18 3.77
C VAL A 18 6.90 14.48 3.93
N LEU A 19 6.14 13.52 4.45
CA LEU A 19 4.70 13.63 4.65
C LEU A 19 4.31 14.12 6.05
N LYS A 20 5.29 14.59 6.86
CA LYS A 20 5.09 15.30 8.14
C LYS A 20 4.16 14.55 9.10
N GLN A 21 4.29 13.24 9.19
CA GLN A 21 3.48 12.38 10.07
C GLN A 21 1.96 12.40 9.78
N THR A 22 1.56 12.77 8.56
CA THR A 22 0.15 12.69 8.13
C THR A 22 -0.24 11.28 7.65
N VAL A 23 0.69 10.34 7.71
CA VAL A 23 0.54 8.94 7.35
C VAL A 23 1.34 8.07 8.31
N ILE A 24 1.08 6.75 8.31
CA ILE A 24 1.83 5.76 9.10
C ILE A 24 2.72 4.94 8.15
N PRO A 25 4.02 4.73 8.42
CA PRO A 25 4.85 3.84 7.62
C PRO A 25 4.20 2.45 7.49
N ALA A 26 4.23 1.85 6.31
CA ALA A 26 3.62 0.55 6.04
C ALA A 26 4.64 -0.45 5.52
N TYR A 27 4.47 -1.72 5.91
CA TYR A 27 5.27 -2.85 5.49
C TYR A 27 4.41 -4.01 4.98
N THR A 28 3.10 -3.86 5.13
CA THR A 28 2.06 -4.80 4.69
C THR A 28 0.87 -4.04 4.12
N MET A 29 -0.09 -4.78 3.57
CA MET A 29 -1.28 -4.18 2.95
C MET A 29 -2.33 -3.74 3.98
N LEU A 30 -2.53 -4.51 5.06
CA LEU A 30 -3.56 -4.19 6.06
C LEU A 30 -3.13 -3.03 6.95
N PRO A 31 -3.93 -1.95 7.06
CA PRO A 31 -3.58 -0.80 7.88
C PRO A 31 -3.81 -1.04 9.37
N THR A 32 -3.16 -0.23 10.21
CA THR A 32 -3.39 -0.19 11.67
C THR A 32 -4.88 -0.07 11.98
N HIS A 33 -5.33 -0.76 13.03
CA HIS A 33 -6.74 -0.82 13.44
C HIS A 33 -7.68 -1.44 12.40
N PHE A 34 -7.16 -2.10 11.39
CA PHE A 34 -7.98 -2.87 10.46
C PHE A 34 -8.09 -4.33 10.94
N PRO A 35 -9.22 -5.01 10.72
CA PRO A 35 -9.34 -6.43 11.04
C PRO A 35 -8.20 -7.24 10.42
N GLY A 36 -7.56 -8.11 11.21
CA GLY A 36 -6.44 -8.92 10.74
C GLY A 36 -5.08 -8.22 10.70
N TYR A 37 -4.97 -6.95 11.07
CA TYR A 37 -3.68 -6.28 11.16
C TYR A 37 -2.80 -6.93 12.25
N VAL A 38 -1.60 -7.36 11.86
CA VAL A 38 -0.67 -8.11 12.73
C VAL A 38 0.53 -7.29 13.21
N GLY A 39 0.43 -5.96 13.16
CA GLY A 39 1.53 -5.07 13.55
C GLY A 39 2.74 -5.18 12.63
N ASP A 40 3.92 -5.17 13.23
CA ASP A 40 5.19 -5.19 12.52
C ASP A 40 5.71 -6.61 12.20
N LYS A 41 4.85 -7.64 12.33
CA LYS A 41 5.23 -9.06 12.16
C LYS A 41 5.97 -9.33 10.85
N HIS A 42 5.57 -8.68 9.77
CA HIS A 42 6.14 -8.87 8.43
C HIS A 42 7.09 -7.75 7.99
N GLN A 43 7.43 -6.82 8.88
CA GLN A 43 8.27 -5.65 8.59
C GLN A 43 9.62 -6.03 7.97
N ALA A 44 10.25 -7.09 8.48
CA ALA A 44 11.57 -7.52 8.05
C ALA A 44 11.70 -7.82 6.54
N TYR A 45 10.59 -8.15 5.87
CA TYR A 45 10.60 -8.42 4.44
C TYR A 45 10.77 -7.17 3.57
N GLN A 46 10.40 -5.99 4.07
CA GLN A 46 10.41 -4.74 3.31
C GLN A 46 11.00 -3.54 4.07
N GLN A 47 11.58 -3.74 5.26
CA GLN A 47 12.22 -2.65 5.99
C GLN A 47 13.45 -2.12 5.22
N PHE A 48 13.73 -0.84 5.41
CA PHE A 48 14.91 -0.19 4.83
C PHE A 48 16.20 -0.86 5.31
N ASP A 49 16.93 -1.43 4.36
CA ASP A 49 18.27 -2.03 4.57
C ASP A 49 19.11 -1.85 3.28
N PRO A 50 19.89 -0.77 3.19
CA PRO A 50 20.70 -0.46 2.01
C PRO A 50 21.70 -1.56 1.65
N ASN A 51 22.23 -2.28 2.64
CA ASN A 51 23.22 -3.34 2.39
C ASN A 51 22.53 -4.55 1.76
N ARG A 52 21.41 -4.97 2.32
CA ARG A 52 20.58 -6.04 1.76
C ARG A 52 20.08 -5.68 0.37
N ALA A 53 19.64 -4.43 0.17
CA ALA A 53 19.20 -3.93 -1.13
C ALA A 53 20.28 -4.06 -2.21
N ARG A 54 21.51 -3.65 -1.93
CA ARG A 54 22.65 -3.77 -2.86
C ARG A 54 23.00 -5.23 -3.13
N GLN A 55 23.03 -6.08 -2.10
CA GLN A 55 23.26 -7.51 -2.26
C GLN A 55 22.23 -8.13 -3.22
N LEU A 56 20.95 -7.90 -2.97
CA LEU A 56 19.85 -8.42 -3.79
C LEU A 56 19.87 -7.90 -5.24
N LEU A 57 20.30 -6.65 -5.43
CA LEU A 57 20.46 -6.11 -6.79
C LEU A 57 21.61 -6.77 -7.54
N ASN A 58 22.74 -7.05 -6.84
CA ASN A 58 23.88 -7.78 -7.39
C ASN A 58 23.47 -9.22 -7.77
N GLU A 59 22.76 -9.92 -6.89
CA GLU A 59 22.22 -11.27 -7.13
C GLU A 59 21.24 -11.29 -8.32
N ALA A 60 20.52 -10.17 -8.56
CA ALA A 60 19.65 -10.00 -9.71
C ALA A 60 20.38 -9.67 -11.04
N GLY A 61 21.71 -9.63 -11.03
CA GLY A 61 22.55 -9.38 -12.22
C GLY A 61 22.83 -7.91 -12.53
N PHE A 62 22.56 -6.99 -11.60
CA PHE A 62 22.78 -5.55 -11.80
C PHE A 62 23.76 -4.96 -10.76
N PRO A 63 25.03 -5.40 -10.74
CA PRO A 63 25.99 -4.95 -9.76
C PRO A 63 26.17 -3.42 -9.80
N ASN A 64 25.93 -2.78 -8.65
CA ASN A 64 25.97 -1.31 -8.54
C ASN A 64 25.12 -0.59 -9.61
N GLY A 65 23.97 -1.16 -9.96
CA GLY A 65 23.03 -0.59 -10.93
C GLY A 65 23.46 -0.72 -12.40
N ARG A 66 24.59 -1.36 -12.70
CA ARG A 66 25.08 -1.49 -14.08
C ARG A 66 24.13 -2.36 -14.91
N GLY A 67 23.73 -1.84 -16.09
CA GLY A 67 22.83 -2.56 -16.98
C GLY A 67 21.37 -2.55 -16.55
N PHE A 68 21.02 -1.90 -15.43
CA PHE A 68 19.63 -1.77 -15.03
C PHE A 68 18.83 -1.05 -16.14
N PRO A 69 17.65 -1.56 -16.52
CA PRO A 69 16.86 -0.98 -17.60
C PRO A 69 16.38 0.44 -17.24
N LYS A 70 16.14 1.25 -18.25
CA LYS A 70 15.45 2.53 -18.06
C LYS A 70 14.00 2.24 -17.70
N VAL A 71 13.60 2.64 -16.50
CA VAL A 71 12.25 2.43 -15.98
C VAL A 71 11.60 3.78 -15.70
N GLU A 72 10.33 3.91 -16.04
CA GLU A 72 9.50 5.04 -15.64
C GLU A 72 8.59 4.62 -14.50
N MET A 73 8.56 5.43 -13.43
CA MET A 73 7.56 5.33 -12.37
C MET A 73 6.39 6.25 -12.72
N TRP A 74 5.23 5.67 -12.97
CA TRP A 74 4.04 6.40 -13.35
C TRP A 74 3.24 6.82 -12.13
N ILE A 75 2.75 8.06 -12.17
CA ILE A 75 1.81 8.63 -11.19
C ILE A 75 0.64 9.28 -11.95
N GLY A 76 -0.55 9.24 -11.37
CA GLY A 76 -1.77 9.78 -11.98
C GLY A 76 -2.21 11.08 -11.32
N ASP A 77 -2.39 12.16 -12.11
CA ASP A 77 -2.87 13.48 -11.66
C ASP A 77 -2.15 14.00 -10.39
N ALA A 78 -0.85 13.80 -10.32
CA ALA A 78 -0.05 14.10 -9.13
C ALA A 78 1.07 15.08 -9.43
N GLY A 79 0.84 16.38 -9.25
CA GLY A 79 1.89 17.40 -9.32
C GLY A 79 2.96 17.21 -8.23
N PRO A 80 4.12 17.86 -8.37
CA PRO A 80 5.24 17.72 -7.43
C PRO A 80 4.92 18.17 -6.00
N GLU A 81 3.89 18.98 -5.81
CA GLU A 81 3.41 19.49 -4.51
C GLU A 81 2.47 18.51 -3.80
N THR A 82 1.97 17.49 -4.49
CA THR A 82 1.06 16.50 -3.90
C THR A 82 1.81 15.47 -3.08
N VAL A 83 1.11 14.78 -2.17
CA VAL A 83 1.66 13.66 -1.38
C VAL A 83 2.32 12.60 -2.28
N ILE A 84 1.67 12.22 -3.36
CA ILE A 84 2.19 11.23 -4.32
C ILE A 84 3.41 11.79 -5.07
N GLY A 85 3.36 13.06 -5.51
CA GLY A 85 4.47 13.69 -6.22
C GLY A 85 5.72 13.83 -5.36
N GLN A 86 5.57 14.28 -4.11
CA GLN A 86 6.67 14.37 -3.13
C GLN A 86 7.28 13.00 -2.84
N ALA A 87 6.45 12.00 -2.57
CA ALA A 87 6.92 10.64 -2.34
C ALA A 87 7.65 10.06 -3.56
N ALA A 88 7.15 10.30 -4.77
CA ALA A 88 7.79 9.84 -6.00
C ALA A 88 9.22 10.39 -6.15
N GLN A 89 9.42 11.68 -5.86
CA GLN A 89 10.76 12.31 -5.92
C GLN A 89 11.71 11.70 -4.88
N VAL A 90 11.23 11.45 -3.66
CA VAL A 90 12.06 10.84 -2.62
C VAL A 90 12.40 9.40 -2.97
N ILE A 91 11.47 8.61 -3.46
CA ILE A 91 11.73 7.23 -3.92
C ILE A 91 12.76 7.24 -5.05
N GLN A 92 12.62 8.14 -6.04
CA GLN A 92 13.58 8.28 -7.13
C GLN A 92 14.99 8.57 -6.58
N GLN A 93 15.12 9.49 -5.63
CA GLN A 93 16.39 9.83 -4.99
C GLN A 93 16.98 8.65 -4.22
N GLN A 94 16.19 7.99 -3.38
CA GLN A 94 16.64 6.84 -2.59
C GLN A 94 17.13 5.68 -3.48
N LEU A 95 16.41 5.37 -4.55
CA LEU A 95 16.83 4.34 -5.51
C LEU A 95 18.15 4.71 -6.21
N LYS A 96 18.37 5.99 -6.51
CA LYS A 96 19.64 6.46 -7.05
C LYS A 96 20.79 6.36 -6.01
N GLU A 97 20.57 6.79 -4.78
CA GLU A 97 21.57 6.80 -3.72
C GLU A 97 21.95 5.40 -3.22
N VAL A 98 20.93 4.54 -3.03
CA VAL A 98 21.14 3.21 -2.46
C VAL A 98 21.58 2.21 -3.52
N LEU A 99 20.96 2.20 -4.69
CA LEU A 99 21.13 1.18 -5.72
C LEU A 99 21.87 1.68 -6.98
N ASN A 100 22.14 2.99 -7.06
CA ASN A 100 22.67 3.63 -8.25
C ASN A 100 21.83 3.37 -9.54
N ILE A 101 20.52 3.21 -9.38
CA ILE A 101 19.58 3.10 -10.50
C ILE A 101 18.86 4.41 -10.72
N GLN A 102 18.62 4.73 -11.97
CA GLN A 102 17.87 5.95 -12.35
C GLN A 102 16.51 5.55 -12.88
N ILE A 103 15.47 6.09 -12.25
CA ILE A 103 14.10 5.99 -12.74
C ILE A 103 13.61 7.37 -13.14
N ALA A 104 12.76 7.45 -14.16
CA ALA A 104 12.07 8.69 -14.51
C ALA A 104 10.68 8.72 -13.87
N ILE A 105 10.24 9.89 -13.41
CA ILE A 105 8.86 10.07 -12.96
C ILE A 105 8.03 10.53 -14.15
N ARG A 106 6.92 9.82 -14.39
CA ARG A 106 5.97 10.16 -15.46
C ARG A 106 4.60 10.46 -14.86
N ASN A 107 4.26 11.74 -14.83
CA ASN A 107 2.91 12.16 -14.44
C ASN A 107 1.99 12.16 -15.65
N VAL A 108 0.87 11.48 -15.56
CA VAL A 108 -0.12 11.37 -16.63
C VAL A 108 -1.53 11.64 -16.09
N GLN A 109 -2.46 11.97 -16.98
CA GLN A 109 -3.85 12.14 -16.63
C GLN A 109 -4.41 10.84 -16.01
N GLY A 110 -5.22 10.95 -14.95
CA GLY A 110 -5.70 9.81 -14.16
C GLY A 110 -6.42 8.74 -14.98
N ASN A 111 -7.27 9.13 -15.92
CA ASN A 111 -7.93 8.15 -16.81
C ASN A 111 -6.92 7.33 -17.61
N THR A 112 -5.90 7.96 -18.17
CA THR A 112 -4.82 7.29 -18.91
C THR A 112 -4.01 6.38 -17.98
N TYR A 113 -3.69 6.86 -16.77
CA TYR A 113 -2.99 6.09 -15.75
C TYR A 113 -3.74 4.78 -15.43
N PHE A 114 -5.03 4.86 -15.11
CA PHE A 114 -5.83 3.68 -14.78
C PHE A 114 -5.99 2.73 -15.97
N GLN A 115 -6.28 3.24 -17.18
CA GLN A 115 -6.38 2.40 -18.38
C GLN A 115 -5.11 1.60 -18.64
N ARG A 116 -3.94 2.24 -18.55
CA ARG A 116 -2.64 1.58 -18.78
C ARG A 116 -2.28 0.63 -17.64
N MET A 117 -2.66 0.94 -16.40
CA MET A 117 -2.44 0.08 -15.25
C MET A 117 -3.25 -1.21 -15.34
N TYR A 118 -4.54 -1.13 -15.66
CA TYR A 118 -5.36 -2.33 -15.90
C TYR A 118 -4.93 -3.11 -17.13
N ALA A 119 -4.32 -2.45 -18.10
CA ALA A 119 -3.70 -3.10 -19.27
C ALA A 119 -2.32 -3.69 -18.98
N TRP A 120 -1.80 -3.60 -17.73
CA TRP A 120 -0.47 -4.05 -17.30
C TRP A 120 0.68 -3.50 -18.17
N GLU A 121 0.53 -2.28 -18.65
CA GLU A 121 1.48 -1.60 -19.50
C GLU A 121 2.42 -0.66 -18.74
N ILE A 122 2.22 -0.50 -17.42
CA ILE A 122 3.03 0.35 -16.56
C ILE A 122 4.10 -0.49 -15.88
N PRO A 123 5.40 -0.23 -16.13
CA PRO A 123 6.48 -1.02 -15.54
C PRO A 123 6.66 -0.79 -14.04
N MET A 124 6.36 0.40 -13.54
CA MET A 124 6.36 0.78 -12.14
C MET A 124 5.30 1.85 -11.92
N SER A 125 4.50 1.70 -10.90
CA SER A 125 3.46 2.67 -10.54
C SER A 125 3.54 3.04 -9.07
N LEU A 126 3.18 4.28 -8.75
CA LEU A 126 2.94 4.73 -7.38
C LEU A 126 1.48 5.12 -7.25
N GLY A 127 0.76 4.42 -6.39
CA GLY A 127 -0.66 4.63 -6.18
C GLY A 127 -1.13 4.05 -4.87
N GLY A 128 -2.43 4.09 -4.62
CA GLY A 128 -3.02 3.58 -3.39
C GLY A 128 -4.34 2.86 -3.63
N PHE A 129 -4.71 2.08 -2.63
CA PHE A 129 -5.99 1.40 -2.55
C PHE A 129 -6.73 1.86 -1.29
N GLY A 130 -8.05 1.96 -1.37
CA GLY A 130 -8.92 2.01 -0.22
C GLY A 130 -9.68 0.69 -0.10
N TYR A 131 -10.13 0.35 1.08
CA TYR A 131 -11.02 -0.79 1.27
C TYR A 131 -12.48 -0.37 0.97
N ASP A 132 -13.24 -1.31 0.43
CA ASP A 132 -14.68 -1.11 0.18
C ASP A 132 -15.53 -1.54 1.39
N PHE A 133 -15.01 -2.50 2.18
CA PHE A 133 -15.61 -2.98 3.41
C PHE A 133 -14.51 -3.40 4.41
N PRO A 134 -14.76 -3.32 5.74
CA PRO A 134 -13.74 -3.53 6.77
C PRO A 134 -13.49 -5.02 7.02
N ASP A 135 -12.92 -5.70 6.04
CA ASP A 135 -12.53 -7.10 6.09
C ASP A 135 -11.26 -7.32 5.24
N PRO A 136 -10.31 -8.16 5.66
CA PRO A 136 -9.09 -8.44 4.90
C PRO A 136 -9.34 -8.88 3.46
N GLN A 137 -10.47 -9.52 3.18
CA GLN A 137 -10.88 -9.91 1.82
C GLN A 137 -10.94 -8.70 0.87
N SER A 138 -11.31 -7.51 1.38
CA SER A 138 -11.35 -6.29 0.55
C SER A 138 -9.97 -5.88 0.05
N LEU A 139 -8.95 -5.94 0.89
CA LEU A 139 -7.60 -5.50 0.54
C LEU A 139 -6.71 -6.61 0.00
N LEU A 140 -6.83 -7.83 0.51
CA LEU A 140 -6.01 -8.95 0.07
C LEU A 140 -6.66 -9.69 -1.10
N GLY A 141 -7.93 -10.08 -0.98
CA GLY A 141 -8.63 -10.85 -1.99
C GLY A 141 -8.95 -10.02 -3.24
N VAL A 142 -9.65 -8.91 -3.08
CA VAL A 142 -10.09 -8.09 -4.23
C VAL A 142 -8.91 -7.43 -4.96
N VAL A 143 -7.89 -6.99 -4.20
CA VAL A 143 -6.76 -6.25 -4.78
C VAL A 143 -5.67 -7.17 -5.32
N TRP A 144 -5.25 -8.21 -4.56
CA TRP A 144 -4.02 -8.95 -4.82
C TRP A 144 -4.19 -10.36 -5.37
N ARG A 145 -5.37 -11.00 -5.18
CA ARG A 145 -5.60 -12.30 -5.77
C ARG A 145 -5.43 -12.25 -7.29
N SER A 146 -4.75 -13.24 -7.85
CA SER A 146 -4.50 -13.33 -9.30
C SER A 146 -5.80 -13.33 -10.10
N GLN A 147 -5.89 -12.46 -11.08
CA GLN A 147 -7.04 -12.32 -11.95
C GLN A 147 -6.57 -12.09 -13.41
N PRO A 148 -7.46 -12.22 -14.39
CA PRO A 148 -7.16 -11.87 -15.77
C PRO A 148 -6.79 -10.40 -15.94
N LYS A 149 -6.04 -10.11 -17.00
CA LYS A 149 -5.76 -8.73 -17.43
C LYS A 149 -7.05 -7.92 -17.56
N GLY A 150 -7.05 -6.71 -17.05
CA GLY A 150 -8.21 -5.83 -17.03
C GLY A 150 -8.97 -5.81 -15.69
N PHE A 151 -8.72 -6.76 -14.79
CA PHE A 151 -9.40 -6.85 -13.49
C PHE A 151 -8.53 -6.39 -12.32
N THR A 152 -7.20 -6.58 -12.39
CA THR A 152 -6.25 -6.11 -11.39
C THR A 152 -5.34 -5.02 -11.93
N ARG A 153 -4.76 -4.24 -11.02
CA ARG A 153 -3.83 -3.15 -11.34
C ARG A 153 -2.38 -3.60 -11.41
N HIS A 154 -2.11 -4.89 -11.32
CA HIS A 154 -0.79 -5.53 -11.35
C HIS A 154 -0.89 -6.89 -12.02
N ASP A 155 0.24 -7.40 -12.47
CA ASP A 155 0.42 -8.73 -13.05
C ASP A 155 1.10 -9.73 -12.09
N TRP A 156 1.30 -9.34 -10.83
CA TRP A 156 1.85 -10.23 -9.80
C TRP A 156 0.92 -11.42 -9.58
N ARG A 157 1.52 -12.60 -9.49
CA ARG A 157 0.82 -13.88 -9.28
C ARG A 157 1.61 -14.71 -8.30
N ASN A 158 0.90 -15.38 -7.39
CA ASN A 158 1.48 -16.34 -6.48
C ASN A 158 0.42 -17.38 -6.09
N ASP A 159 0.61 -18.63 -6.50
CA ASP A 159 -0.38 -19.70 -6.29
C ASP A 159 -0.64 -19.96 -4.80
N ARG A 160 0.38 -19.83 -3.95
CA ARG A 160 0.21 -19.99 -2.50
C ARG A 160 -0.64 -18.88 -1.91
N PHE A 161 -0.43 -17.65 -2.36
CA PHE A 161 -1.26 -16.51 -1.96
C PHE A 161 -2.72 -16.74 -2.37
N ASP A 162 -2.95 -17.10 -3.62
CA ASP A 162 -4.29 -17.34 -4.15
C ASP A 162 -5.00 -18.47 -3.40
N GLU A 163 -4.30 -19.59 -3.09
CA GLU A 163 -4.83 -20.68 -2.27
C GLU A 163 -5.27 -20.19 -0.88
N LEU A 164 -4.44 -19.39 -0.20
CA LEU A 164 -4.73 -18.87 1.12
C LEU A 164 -5.96 -17.94 1.11
N ILE A 165 -6.06 -17.07 0.12
CA ILE A 165 -7.23 -16.20 -0.07
C ILE A 165 -8.50 -17.02 -0.33
N ASP A 166 -8.43 -18.05 -1.19
CA ASP A 166 -9.57 -18.90 -1.49
C ASP A 166 -10.01 -19.75 -0.30
N ARG A 167 -9.08 -20.15 0.56
CA ARG A 167 -9.40 -20.83 1.84
C ARG A 167 -10.06 -19.88 2.80
N ALA A 168 -9.48 -18.68 3.00
CA ALA A 168 -10.05 -17.67 3.88
C ALA A 168 -11.48 -17.26 3.47
N ALA A 169 -11.76 -17.18 2.16
CA ALA A 169 -13.08 -16.84 1.66
C ALA A 169 -14.18 -17.88 1.98
N ARG A 170 -13.80 -19.12 2.32
CA ARG A 170 -14.73 -20.23 2.62
C ARG A 170 -14.74 -20.63 4.09
N GLU A 171 -13.80 -20.12 4.87
CA GLU A 171 -13.64 -20.45 6.29
C GLU A 171 -14.64 -19.68 7.15
N LEU A 172 -15.34 -20.38 8.02
CA LEU A 172 -16.34 -19.83 8.94
C LEU A 172 -15.77 -19.60 10.34
N ASP A 173 -14.75 -20.36 10.74
CA ASP A 173 -14.05 -20.13 12.00
C ASP A 173 -13.19 -18.87 11.87
N HIS A 174 -13.46 -17.90 12.73
CA HIS A 174 -12.83 -16.58 12.69
C HIS A 174 -11.30 -16.65 12.79
N ASP A 175 -10.79 -17.41 13.76
CA ASP A 175 -9.36 -17.42 14.05
C ASP A 175 -8.57 -18.15 12.96
N THR A 176 -9.10 -19.25 12.47
CA THR A 176 -8.55 -19.99 11.32
C THR A 176 -8.55 -19.12 10.06
N ARG A 177 -9.65 -18.40 9.83
CA ARG A 177 -9.78 -17.48 8.68
C ARG A 177 -8.73 -16.37 8.71
N PHE A 178 -8.55 -15.74 9.87
CA PHE A 178 -7.57 -14.68 10.03
C PHE A 178 -6.14 -15.21 9.98
N GLY A 179 -5.90 -16.44 10.39
CA GLY A 179 -4.63 -17.14 10.18
C GLY A 179 -4.26 -17.25 8.69
N TYR A 180 -5.23 -17.58 7.82
CA TYR A 180 -4.97 -17.60 6.38
C TYR A 180 -4.64 -16.23 5.80
N TYR A 181 -5.27 -15.15 6.28
CA TYR A 181 -4.92 -13.80 5.84
C TYR A 181 -3.54 -13.37 6.31
N ASP A 182 -3.14 -13.71 7.52
CA ASP A 182 -1.80 -13.44 8.03
C ASP A 182 -0.71 -14.16 7.21
N GLU A 183 -0.92 -15.46 6.90
CA GLU A 183 -0.02 -16.18 6.00
C GLU A 183 -0.01 -15.56 4.58
N ALA A 184 -1.14 -15.11 4.08
CA ALA A 184 -1.23 -14.45 2.78
C ALA A 184 -0.45 -13.10 2.78
N GLU A 185 -0.56 -12.28 3.84
CA GLU A 185 0.25 -11.07 3.99
C GLU A 185 1.75 -11.39 4.02
N GLN A 186 2.15 -12.46 4.70
CA GLN A 186 3.53 -12.91 4.70
C GLN A 186 4.03 -13.23 3.29
N VAL A 187 3.26 -13.97 2.51
CA VAL A 187 3.60 -14.29 1.11
C VAL A 187 3.70 -13.02 0.27
N LEU A 188 2.71 -12.14 0.38
CA LEU A 188 2.65 -10.88 -0.37
C LEU A 188 3.83 -9.95 -0.05
N ALA A 189 4.20 -9.84 1.22
CA ALA A 189 5.31 -9.02 1.68
C ALA A 189 6.68 -9.62 1.29
N SER A 190 6.87 -10.93 1.46
CA SER A 190 8.16 -11.61 1.21
C SER A 190 8.47 -11.77 -0.28
N ASP A 191 7.46 -12.07 -1.11
CA ASP A 191 7.63 -12.10 -2.59
C ASP A 191 7.56 -10.70 -3.22
N VAL A 192 7.26 -9.69 -2.43
CA VAL A 192 7.14 -8.29 -2.87
C VAL A 192 6.19 -8.18 -4.07
N GLY A 193 4.93 -8.54 -3.87
CA GLY A 193 3.86 -8.25 -4.83
C GLY A 193 3.72 -6.75 -5.07
N GLY A 194 3.92 -5.96 -4.01
CA GLY A 194 4.08 -4.52 -4.03
C GLY A 194 5.02 -4.03 -2.93
N VAL A 195 5.59 -2.85 -3.09
CA VAL A 195 6.34 -2.16 -2.03
C VAL A 195 5.36 -1.32 -1.25
N PHE A 196 5.14 -1.68 0.03
CA PHE A 196 4.23 -0.95 0.91
C PHE A 196 4.97 0.25 1.49
N LEU A 197 4.36 1.42 1.40
CA LEU A 197 5.02 2.68 1.73
C LEU A 197 4.42 3.35 2.95
N TRP A 198 3.10 3.54 2.95
CA TRP A 198 2.37 4.12 4.08
C TRP A 198 0.89 3.77 4.08
N HIS A 199 0.31 3.79 5.27
CA HIS A 199 -1.13 3.80 5.47
C HIS A 199 -1.61 5.23 5.69
N ARG A 200 -2.72 5.59 5.05
CA ARG A 200 -3.32 6.93 5.22
C ARG A 200 -3.95 7.09 6.59
N LEU A 201 -3.75 8.26 7.18
CA LEU A 201 -4.56 8.71 8.30
C LEU A 201 -5.72 9.55 7.78
N ALA A 202 -6.93 9.25 8.24
CA ALA A 202 -8.07 10.13 8.04
C ALA A 202 -8.08 11.19 9.15
N HIS A 203 -8.20 12.45 8.76
CA HIS A 203 -8.32 13.57 9.69
C HIS A 203 -9.70 14.17 9.56
N ASP A 204 -10.55 13.97 10.57
CA ASP A 204 -11.88 14.55 10.63
C ASP A 204 -11.89 15.79 11.51
N LEU A 205 -12.16 16.94 10.90
CA LEU A 205 -12.41 18.18 11.61
C LEU A 205 -13.93 18.40 11.73
N ARG A 206 -14.41 18.43 12.96
CA ARG A 206 -15.84 18.63 13.23
C ARG A 206 -16.03 19.70 14.31
N LYS A 207 -17.15 20.37 14.21
CA LYS A 207 -17.56 21.32 15.24
C LYS A 207 -18.01 20.57 16.49
N THR A 208 -17.81 21.19 17.66
CA THR A 208 -18.11 20.59 18.98
C THR A 208 -19.58 20.25 19.17
N TRP A 209 -20.46 20.93 18.46
CA TRP A 209 -21.91 20.67 18.49
C TRP A 209 -22.39 19.56 17.56
N VAL A 210 -21.53 18.98 16.71
CA VAL A 210 -21.85 17.77 15.95
C VAL A 210 -21.68 16.54 16.84
N LYS A 211 -22.78 15.90 17.20
CA LYS A 211 -22.87 14.76 18.13
C LYS A 211 -23.33 13.49 17.41
N GLY A 212 -23.28 12.36 18.12
CA GLY A 212 -23.80 11.08 17.62
C GLY A 212 -22.87 10.29 16.72
N ILE A 213 -21.65 10.76 16.47
CA ILE A 213 -20.66 10.00 15.71
C ILE A 213 -20.01 8.98 16.63
N LYS A 214 -20.16 7.70 16.31
CA LYS A 214 -19.59 6.59 17.07
C LYS A 214 -18.39 6.00 16.34
N GLN A 215 -17.43 5.49 17.08
CA GLN A 215 -16.36 4.64 16.53
C GLN A 215 -16.88 3.22 16.34
N ASP A 216 -16.32 2.53 15.36
CA ASP A 216 -16.52 1.09 15.20
C ASP A 216 -15.80 0.30 16.31
N GLN A 217 -15.93 -1.02 16.29
CA GLN A 217 -15.29 -1.90 17.29
C GLN A 217 -13.75 -1.89 17.26
N TRP A 218 -13.14 -1.35 16.18
CA TRP A 218 -11.69 -1.19 16.03
C TRP A 218 -11.22 0.24 16.34
N GLY A 219 -12.10 1.12 16.78
CA GLY A 219 -11.79 2.50 17.13
C GLY A 219 -11.77 3.47 15.96
N ASN A 220 -12.17 3.04 14.76
CA ASN A 220 -12.22 3.90 13.60
C ASN A 220 -13.53 4.70 13.58
N TYR A 221 -13.43 5.95 13.13
CA TYR A 221 -14.62 6.70 12.76
C TYR A 221 -15.14 6.27 11.38
N PRO A 222 -16.47 6.29 11.15
CA PRO A 222 -17.04 5.92 9.87
C PRO A 222 -16.38 6.74 8.75
N PHE A 223 -15.85 6.04 7.76
CA PHE A 223 -15.25 6.68 6.59
C PHE A 223 -16.34 7.29 5.71
N ARG A 224 -16.04 8.44 5.10
CA ARG A 224 -16.96 9.11 4.17
C ARG A 224 -17.50 8.14 3.12
N GLY A 225 -18.78 7.91 3.15
CA GLY A 225 -19.55 7.27 2.07
C GLY A 225 -20.01 5.85 2.34
N ASN A 226 -19.31 5.02 3.10
CA ASN A 226 -19.69 3.60 3.18
C ASN A 226 -20.33 3.16 4.49
N ASN A 227 -20.05 3.81 5.62
CA ASN A 227 -20.54 3.37 6.94
C ASN A 227 -20.99 4.51 7.84
N THR A 228 -21.19 5.71 7.33
CA THR A 228 -21.64 6.81 8.17
C THR A 228 -23.13 6.67 8.40
N THR A 229 -23.50 6.25 9.60
CA THR A 229 -24.88 6.30 10.06
C THR A 229 -25.26 7.75 10.36
N TYR A 230 -25.53 8.53 9.31
CA TYR A 230 -26.01 9.91 9.46
C TYR A 230 -27.28 9.99 10.32
N TYR A 231 -28.02 8.88 10.46
CA TYR A 231 -29.22 8.77 11.31
C TYR A 231 -28.93 8.97 12.80
N GLU A 232 -27.69 8.71 13.24
CA GLU A 232 -27.30 8.90 14.64
C GLU A 232 -26.70 10.29 14.90
N MET A 233 -26.41 11.05 13.85
CA MET A 233 -25.82 12.38 13.97
C MET A 233 -26.90 13.42 14.27
N TYR A 234 -26.59 14.32 15.20
CA TYR A 234 -27.46 15.45 15.52
C TYR A 234 -26.65 16.67 15.90
N ILE A 235 -27.28 17.83 15.85
CA ILE A 235 -26.73 19.09 16.32
C ILE A 235 -27.09 19.24 17.79
N GLY A 236 -26.10 19.24 18.65
CA GLY A 236 -26.27 19.53 20.08
C GLY A 236 -25.97 20.99 20.38
N ASP A 237 -26.22 21.40 21.63
CA ASP A 237 -25.93 22.77 22.05
C ASP A 237 -24.42 23.06 22.00
N GLU A 238 -24.07 24.26 21.55
CA GLU A 238 -22.73 24.82 21.70
C GLU A 238 -22.49 25.09 23.20
N ARG A 239 -21.52 24.41 23.78
CA ARG A 239 -20.94 24.76 25.08
C ARG A 239 -19.44 24.83 24.98
#